data_9a4bc490d38bcdaa9a0bcc314fff2c90
#
_entry.id   9a4bc490d38bcdaa9a0bcc314fff2c90
#
_cell.length_a   1.000
_cell.length_b   1.000
_cell.length_c   1.000
_cell.angle_alpha   90.00
_cell.angle_beta   90.00
_cell.angle_gamma   90.00
#
_symmetry.space_group_name_H-M   'P 1'
#
loop_
_entity.id
_entity.type
_entity.pdbx_description
1 polymer ?
#
loop_
_entity_poly.entity_id
_entity_poly.type
_entity_poly.pdbx_seq_one_letter_code
_entity_poly.pdbx_strand_id
1 'polypeptide(L)'
;YYGQTRYLKHWLEICPRKQFTTLDTHDGIGVVDVKDLLPDEEIDRTKEDIFKFGANVKKIYNTSAYNNLDIYQVNCTYYSALGDDDAAYLLARVVQFFAPGIPQVYYVGLLAGKNDLKLLEETKVGRNINRHYYTKEEIAQEVERPVVKKLLHLMEFRNSFPAFDGDFRMEDCGDGRLVIVREKDGYTARLSADFQTKEFHVYTTEPGGAETEREF
;
A
#
# COMPACT_ATOMS: atom_id res chain seq x y z
N TYR A 1 -2.91 4.76 8.26
CA TYR A 1 -2.47 6.14 8.40
C TYR A 1 -2.40 6.58 9.88
N TYR A 2 -3.47 6.37 10.65
CA TYR A 2 -3.55 6.76 12.07
C TYR A 2 -3.28 5.62 13.05
N GLY A 3 -2.80 4.49 12.58
CA GLY A 3 -2.54 3.34 13.43
C GLY A 3 -3.79 2.59 13.91
N GLN A 4 -4.96 2.88 13.37
CA GLN A 4 -6.20 2.14 13.64
C GLN A 4 -6.41 1.04 12.61
N THR A 5 -6.79 -0.16 13.05
CA THR A 5 -6.92 -1.31 12.15
C THR A 5 -8.36 -1.82 12.00
N ARG A 6 -9.31 -1.32 12.79
CA ARG A 6 -10.69 -1.82 12.83
C ARG A 6 -11.37 -1.87 11.45
N TYR A 7 -11.24 -0.80 10.64
CA TYR A 7 -11.86 -0.73 9.31
C TYR A 7 -11.16 -1.66 8.31
N LEU A 8 -9.83 -1.72 8.37
CA LEU A 8 -9.05 -2.64 7.55
C LEU A 8 -9.39 -4.11 7.87
N LYS A 9 -9.50 -4.46 9.16
CA LYS A 9 -9.92 -5.81 9.58
C LYS A 9 -11.31 -6.13 9.06
N HIS A 10 -12.26 -5.22 9.24
CA HIS A 10 -13.62 -5.41 8.74
C HIS A 10 -13.62 -5.63 7.22
N TRP A 11 -12.88 -4.81 6.45
CA TRP A 11 -12.76 -5.01 5.01
C TRP A 11 -12.13 -6.36 4.65
N LEU A 12 -11.08 -6.78 5.33
CA LEU A 12 -10.41 -8.07 5.11
C LEU A 12 -11.35 -9.27 5.41
N GLU A 13 -12.31 -9.12 6.33
CA GLU A 13 -13.33 -10.14 6.60
C GLU A 13 -14.31 -10.32 5.44
N ILE A 14 -14.77 -9.21 4.86
CA ILE A 14 -15.85 -9.20 3.87
C ILE A 14 -15.37 -9.15 2.42
N CYS A 15 -14.11 -8.82 2.16
CA CYS A 15 -13.58 -8.63 0.82
C CYS A 15 -13.64 -9.91 -0.03
N PRO A 16 -13.81 -9.79 -1.36
CA PRO A 16 -13.71 -10.92 -2.27
C PRO A 16 -12.37 -11.64 -2.14
N ARG A 17 -12.38 -12.98 -2.16
CA ARG A 17 -11.15 -13.77 -2.11
C ARG A 17 -10.43 -13.82 -3.46
N LYS A 18 -11.15 -13.58 -4.56
CA LYS A 18 -10.62 -13.49 -5.93
C LYS A 18 -10.76 -12.04 -6.40
N GLN A 19 -9.69 -11.28 -6.24
CA GLN A 19 -9.62 -9.87 -6.60
C GLN A 19 -8.19 -9.46 -6.93
N PHE A 20 -8.01 -8.30 -7.53
CA PHE A 20 -6.73 -7.59 -7.57
C PHE A 20 -6.69 -6.58 -6.42
N THR A 21 -5.62 -6.59 -5.64
CA THR A 21 -5.38 -5.60 -4.59
C THR A 21 -4.36 -4.58 -5.05
N THR A 22 -4.69 -3.30 -4.97
CA THR A 22 -3.81 -2.20 -5.33
C THR A 22 -3.76 -1.19 -4.19
N LEU A 23 -2.64 -0.49 -4.02
CA LEU A 23 -2.56 0.67 -3.13
C LEU A 23 -2.74 1.97 -3.92
N ASP A 24 -2.08 2.07 -5.06
CA ASP A 24 -2.12 3.19 -5.96
C ASP A 24 -2.14 2.73 -7.43
N THR A 25 -2.58 3.64 -8.28
CA THR A 25 -2.59 3.45 -9.73
C THR A 25 -2.06 4.69 -10.43
N HIS A 26 -2.06 4.70 -11.76
CA HIS A 26 -1.74 5.88 -12.56
C HIS A 26 -2.70 7.06 -12.32
N ASP A 27 -3.84 6.82 -11.68
CA ASP A 27 -4.83 7.85 -11.33
C ASP A 27 -4.68 8.37 -9.90
N GLY A 28 -3.88 7.73 -9.06
CA GLY A 28 -3.68 8.07 -7.65
C GLY A 28 -4.38 7.11 -6.70
N ILE A 29 -4.83 7.62 -5.57
CA ILE A 29 -5.44 6.87 -4.46
C ILE A 29 -6.95 7.08 -4.51
N GLY A 30 -7.71 5.98 -4.55
CA GLY A 30 -9.18 6.02 -4.56
C GLY A 30 -9.73 6.50 -3.20
N VAL A 31 -10.68 7.43 -3.26
CA VAL A 31 -11.42 7.92 -2.09
C VAL A 31 -12.81 7.29 -2.04
N VAL A 32 -13.45 7.14 -3.19
CA VAL A 32 -14.77 6.51 -3.31
C VAL A 32 -14.75 5.05 -2.88
N ASP A 33 -13.61 4.37 -3.03
CA ASP A 33 -13.45 2.96 -2.72
C ASP A 33 -13.62 2.64 -1.21
N VAL A 34 -13.49 3.65 -0.35
CA VAL A 34 -13.66 3.49 1.11
C VAL A 34 -14.97 4.06 1.64
N LYS A 35 -15.83 4.56 0.74
CA LYS A 35 -17.18 4.99 1.11
C LYS A 35 -17.95 3.79 1.67
N ASP A 36 -18.73 4.03 2.69
CA ASP A 36 -19.48 3.02 3.45
C ASP A 36 -18.62 2.05 4.28
N LEU A 37 -17.27 2.07 4.11
CA LEU A 37 -16.33 1.35 4.97
C LEU A 37 -15.77 2.25 6.08
N LEU A 38 -15.53 3.53 5.76
CA LEU A 38 -15.09 4.54 6.73
C LEU A 38 -16.15 5.63 6.88
N PRO A 39 -16.27 6.24 8.08
CA PRO A 39 -17.07 7.45 8.26
C PRO A 39 -16.52 8.62 7.41
N ASP A 40 -17.42 9.48 6.93
CA ASP A 40 -17.06 10.63 6.09
C ASP A 40 -16.02 11.56 6.78
N GLU A 41 -16.12 11.74 8.10
CA GLU A 41 -15.16 12.53 8.88
C GLU A 41 -13.74 11.97 8.83
N GLU A 42 -13.58 10.64 8.86
CA GLU A 42 -12.28 9.97 8.74
C GLU A 42 -11.72 10.10 7.31
N ILE A 43 -12.58 10.03 6.30
CA ILE A 43 -12.21 10.22 4.90
C ILE A 43 -11.72 11.65 4.69
N ASP A 44 -12.47 12.65 5.17
CA ASP A 44 -12.14 14.06 5.01
C ASP A 44 -10.84 14.42 5.74
N ARG A 45 -10.68 13.97 6.97
CA ARG A 45 -9.45 14.16 7.73
C ARG A 45 -8.25 13.55 7.02
N THR A 46 -8.39 12.33 6.48
CA THR A 46 -7.30 11.65 5.77
C THR A 46 -6.92 12.39 4.49
N LYS A 47 -7.88 12.87 3.72
CA LYS A 47 -7.62 13.73 2.55
C LYS A 47 -6.84 14.97 2.91
N GLU A 48 -7.28 15.69 3.95
CA GLU A 48 -6.61 16.91 4.41
C GLU A 48 -5.15 16.66 4.82
N ASP A 49 -4.90 15.55 5.52
CA ASP A 49 -3.54 15.18 5.93
C ASP A 49 -2.66 14.78 4.75
N ILE A 50 -3.19 14.03 3.78
CA ILE A 50 -2.47 13.69 2.54
C ILE A 50 -2.13 14.95 1.74
N PHE A 51 -3.02 15.96 1.73
CA PHE A 51 -2.74 17.24 1.08
C PHE A 51 -1.57 18.00 1.73
N LYS A 52 -1.36 17.87 3.03
CA LYS A 52 -0.20 18.47 3.72
C LYS A 52 1.14 17.90 3.25
N PHE A 53 1.14 16.66 2.76
CA PHE A 53 2.32 16.00 2.17
C PHE A 53 2.50 16.27 0.66
N GLY A 54 1.83 17.30 0.14
CA GLY A 54 2.00 17.72 -1.26
C GLY A 54 1.17 16.94 -2.27
N ALA A 55 0.19 16.15 -1.82
CA ALA A 55 -0.81 15.60 -2.72
C ALA A 55 -1.55 16.71 -3.45
N ASN A 56 -2.13 16.36 -4.57
CA ASN A 56 -2.82 17.21 -5.54
C ASN A 56 -3.18 18.61 -5.03
N VAL A 57 -2.49 19.60 -5.51
CA VAL A 57 -2.73 21.03 -5.17
C VAL A 57 -3.97 21.49 -5.93
N LYS A 58 -5.12 20.91 -5.62
CA LYS A 58 -6.40 21.20 -6.26
C LYS A 58 -6.70 22.69 -6.41
N LYS A 59 -6.36 23.49 -5.39
CA LYS A 59 -6.61 24.94 -5.40
C LYS A 59 -5.84 25.70 -6.48
N ILE A 60 -4.73 25.13 -6.97
CA ILE A 60 -3.86 25.77 -7.96
C ILE A 60 -4.15 25.25 -9.38
N TYR A 61 -4.52 23.98 -9.53
CA TYR A 61 -4.64 23.31 -10.83
C TYR A 61 -6.07 22.86 -11.15
N ASN A 62 -7.06 23.37 -10.43
CA ASN A 62 -8.46 23.04 -10.68
C ASN A 62 -8.97 23.84 -11.91
N THR A 63 -9.21 23.14 -12.99
CA THR A 63 -9.99 23.68 -14.12
C THR A 63 -11.41 23.14 -14.03
N SER A 64 -12.38 23.87 -14.61
CA SER A 64 -13.79 23.45 -14.67
C SER A 64 -14.01 22.04 -15.26
N ALA A 65 -13.02 21.49 -15.94
CA ALA A 65 -13.03 20.11 -16.47
C ALA A 65 -12.66 19.03 -15.44
N TYR A 66 -12.15 19.38 -14.25
CA TYR A 66 -11.62 18.43 -13.26
C TYR A 66 -12.27 18.55 -11.88
N ASN A 67 -13.51 18.96 -11.80
CA ASN A 67 -14.26 19.08 -10.54
C ASN A 67 -14.48 17.75 -9.77
N ASN A 68 -14.13 16.61 -10.35
CA ASN A 68 -14.36 15.30 -9.74
C ASN A 68 -13.21 14.77 -8.86
N LEU A 69 -12.05 15.41 -8.87
CA LEU A 69 -10.85 14.86 -8.21
C LEU A 69 -10.93 14.84 -6.68
N ASP A 70 -11.75 15.70 -6.09
CA ASP A 70 -11.90 15.79 -4.64
C ASP A 70 -12.76 14.71 -4.03
N ILE A 71 -13.69 14.19 -4.77
CA ILE A 71 -14.70 13.26 -4.29
C ILE A 71 -14.34 11.83 -4.69
N TYR A 72 -13.61 11.68 -5.78
CA TYR A 72 -13.35 10.40 -6.41
C TYR A 72 -11.99 9.82 -6.04
N GLN A 73 -10.92 10.60 -6.15
CA GLN A 73 -9.55 10.17 -5.91
C GLN A 73 -8.61 11.33 -5.55
N VAL A 74 -7.53 11.01 -4.86
CA VAL A 74 -6.44 11.93 -4.57
C VAL A 74 -5.27 11.61 -5.50
N ASN A 75 -4.81 12.60 -6.27
CA ASN A 75 -3.61 12.45 -7.09
C ASN A 75 -2.36 12.57 -6.21
N CYS A 76 -1.74 11.46 -5.94
CA CYS A 76 -0.58 11.34 -5.08
C CYS A 76 0.06 9.97 -5.29
N THR A 77 1.38 9.86 -5.13
CA THR A 77 1.99 8.54 -4.95
C THR A 77 1.65 8.03 -3.56
N TYR A 78 1.54 6.71 -3.40
CA TYR A 78 1.24 6.13 -2.09
C TYR A 78 2.37 6.36 -1.09
N TYR A 79 3.62 6.36 -1.57
CA TYR A 79 4.80 6.65 -0.75
C TYR A 79 4.74 8.07 -0.16
N SER A 80 4.47 9.09 -1.00
CA SER A 80 4.34 10.46 -0.50
C SER A 80 3.09 10.67 0.36
N ALA A 81 1.99 9.97 0.10
CA ALA A 81 0.81 10.02 0.95
C ALA A 81 1.09 9.53 2.38
N LEU A 82 2.08 8.67 2.57
CA LEU A 82 2.56 8.21 3.86
C LEU A 82 3.73 9.04 4.43
N GLY A 83 4.00 10.22 3.85
CA GLY A 83 5.02 11.15 4.33
C GLY A 83 6.45 10.79 3.93
N ASP A 84 6.64 10.08 2.81
CA ASP A 84 7.93 9.57 2.34
C ASP A 84 8.64 8.68 3.39
N ASP A 85 7.86 7.95 4.19
CA ASP A 85 8.33 7.11 5.28
C ASP A 85 8.47 5.65 4.82
N ASP A 86 9.69 5.14 4.80
CA ASP A 86 10.03 3.80 4.34
C ASP A 86 9.31 2.71 5.17
N ALA A 87 9.22 2.87 6.49
CA ALA A 87 8.61 1.89 7.38
C ALA A 87 7.09 1.83 7.16
N ALA A 88 6.42 3.00 7.09
CA ALA A 88 5.00 3.09 6.80
C ALA A 88 4.66 2.49 5.43
N TYR A 89 5.52 2.76 4.44
CA TYR A 89 5.33 2.26 3.08
C TYR A 89 5.47 0.73 3.00
N LEU A 90 6.52 0.17 3.59
CA LEU A 90 6.74 -1.28 3.62
C LEU A 90 5.64 -2.00 4.41
N LEU A 91 5.16 -1.41 5.51
CA LEU A 91 4.02 -1.92 6.26
C LEU A 91 2.76 -1.99 5.37
N ALA A 92 2.45 -0.93 4.63
CA ALA A 92 1.29 -0.93 3.71
C ALA A 92 1.45 -2.00 2.62
N ARG A 93 2.65 -2.16 2.06
CA ARG A 93 2.93 -3.16 1.01
C ARG A 93 2.86 -4.59 1.53
N VAL A 94 3.40 -4.89 2.70
CA VAL A 94 3.31 -6.25 3.26
C VAL A 94 1.85 -6.62 3.55
N VAL A 95 1.05 -5.68 4.05
CA VAL A 95 -0.40 -5.91 4.23
C VAL A 95 -1.09 -6.19 2.90
N GLN A 96 -0.79 -5.43 1.84
CA GLN A 96 -1.29 -5.70 0.49
C GLN A 96 -0.94 -7.11 0.02
N PHE A 97 0.31 -7.56 0.26
CA PHE A 97 0.78 -8.87 -0.20
C PHE A 97 0.15 -10.04 0.55
N PHE A 98 -0.20 -9.83 1.81
CA PHE A 98 -0.88 -10.84 2.63
C PHE A 98 -2.40 -10.83 2.45
N ALA A 99 -3.00 -9.75 1.96
CA ALA A 99 -4.43 -9.67 1.68
C ALA A 99 -4.87 -10.73 0.64
N PRO A 100 -6.15 -11.15 0.65
CA PRO A 100 -6.67 -12.07 -0.35
C PRO A 100 -6.60 -11.50 -1.77
N GLY A 101 -6.31 -12.35 -2.75
CA GLY A 101 -6.25 -11.97 -4.16
C GLY A 101 -4.84 -11.86 -4.71
N ILE A 102 -4.72 -11.20 -5.85
CA ILE A 102 -3.47 -10.98 -6.57
C ILE A 102 -3.03 -9.53 -6.35
N PRO A 103 -1.90 -9.28 -5.67
CA PRO A 103 -1.41 -7.93 -5.50
C PRO A 103 -0.87 -7.36 -6.82
N GLN A 104 -1.32 -6.17 -7.16
CA GLN A 104 -0.82 -5.39 -8.29
C GLN A 104 -0.05 -4.18 -7.77
N VAL A 105 1.19 -4.03 -8.20
CA VAL A 105 2.05 -2.91 -7.83
C VAL A 105 2.26 -2.02 -9.05
N TYR A 106 1.84 -0.78 -8.93
CA TYR A 106 2.05 0.25 -9.94
C TYR A 106 3.54 0.62 -10.03
N TYR A 107 4.05 0.93 -11.24
CA TYR A 107 5.50 1.08 -11.47
C TYR A 107 6.15 2.18 -10.61
N VAL A 108 5.47 3.31 -10.39
CA VAL A 108 5.99 4.36 -9.49
C VAL A 108 6.05 3.83 -8.05
N GLY A 109 5.03 3.09 -7.63
CA GLY A 109 4.99 2.44 -6.32
C GLY A 109 6.06 1.35 -6.17
N LEU A 110 6.40 0.61 -7.24
CA LEU A 110 7.48 -0.39 -7.21
C LEU A 110 8.83 0.23 -6.79
N LEU A 111 9.07 1.45 -7.21
CA LEU A 111 10.29 2.20 -6.90
C LEU A 111 10.15 3.11 -5.67
N ALA A 112 9.08 2.97 -4.88
CA ALA A 112 8.76 3.87 -3.78
C ALA A 112 8.92 5.35 -4.21
N GLY A 113 8.34 5.67 -5.37
CA GLY A 113 8.49 6.96 -6.02
C GLY A 113 7.72 8.07 -5.30
N LYS A 114 8.33 9.24 -5.24
CA LYS A 114 7.73 10.44 -4.66
C LYS A 114 6.84 11.16 -5.68
N ASN A 115 6.03 12.08 -5.16
CA ASN A 115 5.26 13.01 -5.98
C ASN A 115 6.19 13.81 -6.92
N ASP A 116 5.93 13.76 -8.22
CA ASP A 116 6.65 14.56 -9.22
C ASP A 116 6.00 15.94 -9.36
N LEU A 117 6.38 16.83 -8.45
CA LEU A 117 5.88 18.21 -8.47
C LEU A 117 6.37 19.00 -9.69
N LYS A 118 7.54 18.64 -10.23
CA LYS A 118 8.09 19.27 -11.44
C LYS A 118 7.23 18.94 -12.65
N LEU A 119 6.96 17.65 -12.88
CA LEU A 119 6.11 17.20 -13.99
C LEU A 119 4.67 17.76 -13.85
N LEU A 120 4.14 17.81 -12.61
CA LEU A 120 2.86 18.45 -12.34
C LEU A 120 2.87 19.92 -12.75
N GLU A 121 3.91 20.66 -12.38
CA GLU A 121 4.01 22.09 -12.68
C GLU A 121 4.18 22.37 -14.19
N GLU A 122 4.99 21.59 -14.85
CA GLU A 122 5.25 21.71 -16.29
C GLU A 122 3.98 21.41 -17.11
N THR A 123 3.22 20.39 -16.74
CA THR A 123 2.10 19.91 -17.54
C THR A 123 0.75 20.47 -17.13
N LYS A 124 0.61 20.95 -15.88
CA LYS A 124 -0.66 21.37 -15.26
C LYS A 124 -1.74 20.27 -15.26
N VAL A 125 -1.32 19.01 -15.38
CA VAL A 125 -2.20 17.83 -15.34
C VAL A 125 -2.05 17.15 -13.98
N GLY A 126 -3.09 17.20 -13.15
CA GLY A 126 -3.07 16.73 -11.76
C GLY A 126 -2.53 15.32 -11.59
N ARG A 127 -2.89 14.39 -12.47
CA ARG A 127 -2.45 12.99 -12.43
C ARG A 127 -0.95 12.80 -12.68
N ASN A 128 -0.29 13.77 -13.31
CA ASN A 128 1.14 13.65 -13.62
C ASN A 128 2.03 13.69 -12.38
N ILE A 129 1.49 14.14 -11.24
CA ILE A 129 2.18 14.09 -9.96
C ILE A 129 2.63 12.66 -9.55
N ASN A 130 1.92 11.64 -9.99
CA ASN A 130 2.23 10.23 -9.72
C ASN A 130 2.58 9.42 -10.98
N ARG A 131 3.07 10.09 -12.03
CA ARG A 131 3.42 9.48 -13.33
C ARG A 131 4.83 9.82 -13.77
N HIS A 132 5.78 9.81 -12.83
CA HIS A 132 7.18 10.09 -13.17
C HIS A 132 7.68 9.15 -14.28
N TYR A 133 8.38 9.71 -15.26
CA TYR A 133 8.99 8.97 -16.37
C TYR A 133 10.45 8.65 -16.04
N TYR A 134 10.69 7.47 -15.51
CA TYR A 134 12.03 7.04 -15.13
C TYR A 134 12.91 6.76 -16.35
N THR A 135 14.12 7.29 -16.34
CA THR A 135 15.21 6.84 -17.22
C THR A 135 15.78 5.52 -16.70
N LYS A 136 16.57 4.84 -17.54
CA LYS A 136 17.26 3.60 -17.11
C LYS A 136 18.24 3.85 -15.97
N GLU A 137 18.90 4.99 -16.00
CA GLU A 137 19.85 5.44 -15.00
C GLU A 137 19.17 5.71 -13.65
N GLU A 138 18.00 6.35 -13.67
CA GLU A 138 17.18 6.55 -12.47
C GLU A 138 16.71 5.22 -11.91
N ILE A 139 16.18 4.32 -12.73
CA ILE A 139 15.77 2.97 -12.28
C ILE A 139 16.95 2.26 -11.60
N ALA A 140 18.14 2.31 -12.21
CA ALA A 140 19.32 1.67 -11.64
C ALA A 140 19.73 2.26 -10.26
N GLN A 141 19.45 3.53 -10.02
CA GLN A 141 19.65 4.17 -8.71
C GLN A 141 18.54 3.82 -7.72
N GLU A 142 17.28 3.89 -8.15
CA GLU A 142 16.12 3.63 -7.29
C GLU A 142 16.10 2.19 -6.74
N VAL A 143 16.50 1.19 -7.55
CA VAL A 143 16.55 -0.20 -7.10
C VAL A 143 17.62 -0.47 -6.04
N GLU A 144 18.58 0.44 -5.88
CA GLU A 144 19.60 0.34 -4.82
C GLU A 144 19.12 0.86 -3.46
N ARG A 145 18.02 1.59 -3.42
CA ARG A 145 17.45 2.10 -2.15
C ARG A 145 16.99 0.93 -1.26
N PRO A 146 17.28 0.99 0.06
CA PRO A 146 16.91 -0.08 0.99
C PRO A 146 15.42 -0.44 0.96
N VAL A 147 14.53 0.56 0.88
CA VAL A 147 13.08 0.35 0.81
C VAL A 147 12.66 -0.41 -0.45
N VAL A 148 13.28 -0.12 -1.59
CA VAL A 148 12.99 -0.79 -2.85
C VAL A 148 13.52 -2.22 -2.84
N LYS A 149 14.74 -2.46 -2.34
CA LYS A 149 15.29 -3.81 -2.16
C LYS A 149 14.40 -4.68 -1.27
N LYS A 150 13.98 -4.16 -0.12
CA LYS A 150 13.06 -4.87 0.76
C LYS A 150 11.71 -5.17 0.09
N LEU A 151 11.17 -4.21 -0.65
CA LEU A 151 9.93 -4.41 -1.40
C LEU A 151 10.08 -5.53 -2.45
N LEU A 152 11.18 -5.55 -3.20
CA LEU A 152 11.45 -6.58 -4.20
C LEU A 152 11.58 -7.97 -3.55
N HIS A 153 12.27 -8.10 -2.41
CA HIS A 153 12.36 -9.35 -1.66
C HIS A 153 10.99 -9.81 -1.13
N LEU A 154 10.16 -8.88 -0.65
CA LEU A 154 8.78 -9.19 -0.24
C LEU A 154 7.94 -9.70 -1.42
N MET A 155 8.10 -9.10 -2.60
CA MET A 155 7.41 -9.55 -3.83
C MET A 155 7.88 -10.94 -4.26
N GLU A 156 9.18 -11.19 -4.25
CA GLU A 156 9.75 -12.52 -4.55
C GLU A 156 9.21 -13.57 -3.59
N PHE A 157 9.22 -13.28 -2.29
CA PHE A 157 8.64 -14.15 -1.28
C PHE A 157 7.16 -14.42 -1.54
N ARG A 158 6.36 -13.36 -1.77
CA ARG A 158 4.92 -13.49 -2.07
C ARG A 158 4.66 -14.36 -3.29
N ASN A 159 5.51 -14.30 -4.30
CA ASN A 159 5.33 -15.03 -5.55
C ASN A 159 5.83 -16.48 -5.50
N SER A 160 6.77 -16.78 -4.61
CA SER A 160 7.43 -18.09 -4.56
C SER A 160 6.96 -18.98 -3.40
N PHE A 161 6.46 -18.42 -2.30
CA PHE A 161 6.12 -19.20 -1.12
C PHE A 161 4.70 -19.82 -1.22
N PRO A 162 4.56 -21.17 -1.12
CA PRO A 162 3.32 -21.87 -1.45
C PRO A 162 2.10 -21.46 -0.63
N ALA A 163 2.28 -21.02 0.60
CA ALA A 163 1.18 -20.62 1.51
C ALA A 163 0.24 -19.56 0.90
N PHE A 164 0.75 -18.72 0.00
CA PHE A 164 -0.04 -17.64 -0.60
C PHE A 164 -1.07 -18.10 -1.64
N ASP A 165 -0.96 -19.34 -2.13
CA ASP A 165 -1.94 -19.95 -3.02
C ASP A 165 -3.09 -20.64 -2.25
N GLY A 166 -3.06 -20.59 -0.94
CA GLY A 166 -4.00 -21.27 -0.07
C GLY A 166 -4.95 -20.34 0.68
N ASP A 167 -5.37 -20.82 1.84
CA ASP A 167 -6.37 -20.16 2.67
C ASP A 167 -5.84 -18.88 3.31
N PHE A 168 -6.78 -18.01 3.64
CA PHE A 168 -6.56 -16.76 4.34
C PHE A 168 -7.37 -16.76 5.64
N ARG A 169 -6.71 -16.41 6.72
CA ARG A 169 -7.39 -16.12 7.99
C ARG A 169 -6.71 -14.97 8.72
N MET A 170 -7.44 -14.31 9.59
CA MET A 170 -6.91 -13.35 10.56
C MET A 170 -6.97 -13.96 11.97
N GLU A 171 -6.01 -13.58 12.80
CA GLU A 171 -6.05 -13.88 14.22
C GLU A 171 -6.53 -12.65 15.00
N ASP A 172 -7.25 -12.88 16.10
CA ASP A 172 -7.70 -11.78 16.94
C ASP A 172 -6.51 -11.11 17.63
N CYS A 173 -6.44 -9.79 17.47
CA CYS A 173 -5.43 -8.94 18.09
C CYS A 173 -6.02 -7.54 18.27
N GLY A 174 -5.69 -6.83 19.32
CA GLY A 174 -6.24 -5.52 19.64
C GLY A 174 -6.18 -4.51 18.48
N ASP A 175 -6.85 -3.37 18.62
CA ASP A 175 -6.77 -2.27 17.63
C ASP A 175 -5.31 -1.78 17.51
N GLY A 176 -4.94 -1.32 16.33
CA GLY A 176 -3.56 -0.93 16.00
C GLY A 176 -2.67 -2.08 15.58
N ARG A 177 -3.12 -3.33 15.71
CA ARG A 177 -2.39 -4.53 15.28
C ARG A 177 -3.17 -5.34 14.25
N LEU A 178 -2.44 -6.09 13.44
CA LEU A 178 -3.02 -6.99 12.44
C LEU A 178 -2.18 -8.27 12.38
N VAL A 179 -2.84 -9.42 12.50
CA VAL A 179 -2.21 -10.71 12.26
C VAL A 179 -2.96 -11.43 11.14
N ILE A 180 -2.23 -11.75 10.07
CA ILE A 180 -2.75 -12.49 8.92
C ILE A 180 -1.97 -13.78 8.77
N VAL A 181 -2.67 -14.87 8.50
CA VAL A 181 -2.07 -16.17 8.18
C VAL A 181 -2.53 -16.61 6.80
N ARG A 182 -1.56 -17.02 5.99
CA ARG A 182 -1.75 -17.73 4.72
C ARG A 182 -1.31 -19.17 4.91
N GLU A 183 -2.08 -20.12 4.40
CA GLU A 183 -1.81 -21.54 4.64
C GLU A 183 -2.17 -22.40 3.44
N LYS A 184 -1.25 -23.31 3.06
CA LYS A 184 -1.47 -24.33 2.03
C LYS A 184 -0.54 -25.52 2.25
N ASP A 185 -1.13 -26.72 2.28
CA ASP A 185 -0.38 -28.00 2.27
C ASP A 185 0.71 -28.09 3.36
N GLY A 186 0.44 -27.52 4.54
CA GLY A 186 1.38 -27.48 5.66
C GLY A 186 2.42 -26.35 5.59
N TYR A 187 2.41 -25.53 4.54
CA TYR A 187 3.14 -24.26 4.50
C TYR A 187 2.31 -23.16 5.15
N THR A 188 2.90 -22.40 6.06
CA THR A 188 2.27 -21.21 6.61
C THR A 188 3.15 -19.99 6.45
N ALA A 189 2.51 -18.84 6.16
CA ALA A 189 3.13 -17.52 6.26
C ALA A 189 2.27 -16.67 7.17
N ARG A 190 2.82 -16.19 8.29
CA ARG A 190 2.14 -15.40 9.30
C ARG A 190 2.75 -14.00 9.36
N LEU A 191 1.96 -12.99 9.06
CA LEU A 191 2.28 -11.59 9.24
C LEU A 191 1.81 -11.15 10.63
N SER A 192 2.69 -10.52 11.40
CA SER A 192 2.35 -9.75 12.60
C SER A 192 2.75 -8.29 12.38
N ALA A 193 1.79 -7.39 12.38
CA ALA A 193 2.01 -5.98 12.07
C ALA A 193 1.49 -5.07 13.20
N ASP A 194 2.29 -4.09 13.58
CA ASP A 194 1.93 -3.04 14.53
C ASP A 194 1.92 -1.68 13.80
N PHE A 195 0.74 -1.07 13.71
CA PHE A 195 0.53 0.16 12.97
C PHE A 195 0.91 1.42 13.77
N GLN A 196 1.15 1.28 15.07
CA GLN A 196 1.63 2.38 15.91
C GLN A 196 3.14 2.55 15.78
N THR A 197 3.88 1.44 15.82
CA THR A 197 5.34 1.45 15.65
C THR A 197 5.78 1.39 14.19
N LYS A 198 4.86 0.99 13.29
CA LYS A 198 5.10 0.71 11.85
C LYS A 198 6.04 -0.48 11.63
N GLU A 199 6.12 -1.37 12.61
CA GLU A 199 6.92 -2.58 12.54
C GLU A 199 6.09 -3.76 12.06
N PHE A 200 6.72 -4.69 11.36
CA PHE A 200 6.11 -5.96 11.02
C PHE A 200 7.13 -7.09 11.07
N HIS A 201 6.62 -8.29 11.37
CA HIS A 201 7.37 -9.53 11.38
C HIS A 201 6.64 -10.55 10.52
N VAL A 202 7.39 -11.30 9.74
CA VAL A 202 6.86 -12.41 8.94
C VAL A 202 7.47 -13.70 9.43
N TYR A 203 6.62 -14.65 9.78
CA TYR A 203 7.02 -15.98 10.19
C TYR A 203 6.58 -16.99 9.15
N THR A 204 7.39 -17.98 8.89
CA THR A 204 7.11 -19.05 7.94
C THR A 204 7.28 -20.41 8.58
N THR A 205 6.43 -21.36 8.20
CA THR A 205 6.60 -22.79 8.51
C THR A 205 6.54 -23.57 7.22
N GLU A 206 7.43 -24.54 7.05
CA GLU A 206 7.38 -25.54 6.01
C GLU A 206 6.85 -26.86 6.58
N PRO A 207 6.31 -27.78 5.76
CA PRO A 207 5.75 -29.04 6.22
C PRO A 207 6.72 -29.83 7.11
N GLY A 208 6.30 -30.07 8.36
CA GLY A 208 7.10 -30.76 9.37
C GLY A 208 8.24 -29.94 10.01
N GLY A 209 8.38 -28.69 9.65
CA GLY A 209 9.37 -27.77 10.21
C GLY A 209 8.82 -26.94 11.39
N ALA A 210 9.70 -26.23 12.05
CA ALA A 210 9.35 -25.23 13.07
C ALA A 210 9.08 -23.89 12.42
N GLU A 211 8.31 -23.02 13.11
CA GLU A 211 8.12 -21.62 12.69
C GLU A 211 9.45 -20.86 12.80
N THR A 212 9.81 -20.13 11.75
CA THR A 212 11.01 -19.30 11.70
C THR A 212 10.67 -17.89 11.25
N GLU A 213 11.31 -16.90 11.83
CA GLU A 213 11.19 -15.51 11.35
C GLU A 213 11.98 -15.33 10.05
N ARG A 214 11.38 -14.63 9.09
CA ARG A 214 11.99 -14.30 7.81
C ARG A 214 12.35 -12.83 7.76
N GLU A 215 13.61 -12.54 7.50
CA GLU A 215 14.11 -11.18 7.31
C GLU A 215 14.01 -10.74 5.83
N PHE A 216 13.82 -9.42 5.62
CA PHE A 216 13.73 -8.78 4.30
C PHE A 216 14.64 -7.56 4.18
#